data_14113c421c8c4f7cad1a791504dd486e
#
_entry.id   14113c421c8c4f7cad1a791504dd486e
#
_cell.length_a   1.000
_cell.length_b   1.000
_cell.length_c   1.000
_cell.angle_alpha   90.00
_cell.angle_beta   90.00
_cell.angle_gamma   90.00
#
_symmetry.space_group_name_H-M   'P 1'
#
loop_
_entity.id
_entity.type
_entity.pdbx_description
1 polymer ?
#
loop_
_entity_poly.entity_id
_entity_poly.type
_entity_poly.pdbx_seq_one_letter_code
_entity_poly.pdbx_strand_id
1 'polypeptide(L)'
;GEYQVSGSTDMSVNLPNLTMNVGKRSRYRVRLIHRNVPGVMARVNQIFASSEANVDAQILATMDEVGYVLTDISAGLGREALEELSHLPETIRLIATPL
;
A
#
# COMPACT_ATOMS: atom_id res chain seq x y z
N GLY A 1 9.34 9.63 -7.78
CA GLY A 1 8.17 10.22 -7.48
C GLY A 1 7.27 9.54 -6.47
N GLU A 2 6.24 10.22 -6.22
CA GLU A 2 5.24 9.81 -5.26
C GLU A 2 3.99 9.34 -6.00
N TYR A 3 3.44 8.26 -5.53
CA TYR A 3 2.23 7.73 -6.10
C TYR A 3 1.09 7.88 -5.10
N GLN A 4 -0.04 8.38 -5.58
CA GLN A 4 -1.14 8.68 -4.70
C GLN A 4 -2.47 8.31 -5.35
N VAL A 5 -3.34 7.64 -4.57
CA VAL A 5 -4.68 7.29 -4.98
C VAL A 5 -5.64 7.75 -3.89
N SER A 6 -6.66 8.48 -4.28
CA SER A 6 -7.65 8.99 -3.33
C SER A 6 -8.98 8.30 -3.57
N GLY A 7 -9.51 7.72 -2.51
CA GLY A 7 -10.84 7.15 -2.54
C GLY A 7 -10.92 5.87 -3.33
N SER A 8 -12.10 5.28 -3.33
CA SER A 8 -12.33 4.03 -4.02
C SER A 8 -12.96 4.25 -5.39
N THR A 9 -13.30 5.48 -5.73
CA THR A 9 -14.03 5.75 -6.96
C THR A 9 -13.15 6.16 -8.11
N ASP A 10 -11.99 6.72 -7.81
CA ASP A 10 -11.08 7.15 -8.85
C ASP A 10 -9.82 6.33 -8.74
N MET A 11 -9.80 5.27 -9.47
CA MET A 11 -8.72 4.30 -9.38
C MET A 11 -7.80 4.38 -10.58
N SER A 12 -7.70 5.53 -11.16
CA SER A 12 -6.74 5.72 -12.24
C SER A 12 -5.34 5.65 -11.65
N VAL A 13 -4.69 4.53 -11.87
CA VAL A 13 -3.41 4.26 -11.27
C VAL A 13 -2.32 4.33 -12.31
N ASN A 14 -1.34 5.16 -12.06
CA ASN A 14 -0.22 5.30 -12.97
C ASN A 14 1.06 5.24 -12.15
N LEU A 15 1.77 4.13 -12.25
CA LEU A 15 2.97 3.88 -11.44
C LEU A 15 4.18 3.56 -12.30
N PRO A 16 4.50 4.39 -13.27
CA PRO A 16 5.59 4.00 -14.17
C PRO A 16 6.93 3.86 -13.46
N ASN A 17 7.16 4.67 -12.44
CA ASN A 17 8.45 4.63 -11.78
C ASN A 17 8.58 3.50 -10.78
N LEU A 18 7.47 3.10 -10.17
CA LEU A 18 7.53 2.06 -9.16
C LEU A 18 7.80 0.70 -9.75
N THR A 19 7.22 0.43 -10.91
CA THR A 19 7.38 -0.90 -11.50
C THR A 19 8.80 -1.14 -12.00
N MET A 20 9.55 -0.10 -12.22
CA MET A 20 10.88 -0.26 -12.78
C MET A 20 11.92 -0.68 -11.76
N ASN A 21 11.60 -0.58 -10.50
CA ASN A 21 12.56 -0.88 -9.44
C ASN A 21 12.34 -2.24 -8.80
N VAL A 22 11.42 -2.99 -9.34
CA VAL A 22 11.13 -4.31 -8.79
C VAL A 22 12.36 -5.18 -8.93
N GLY A 23 12.70 -5.88 -7.85
CA GLY A 23 13.82 -6.81 -7.88
C GLY A 23 15.15 -6.21 -7.49
N LYS A 24 15.19 -4.93 -7.24
CA LYS A 24 16.40 -4.29 -6.76
C LYS A 24 16.32 -4.09 -5.26
N ARG A 25 17.26 -3.37 -4.72
CA ARG A 25 17.20 -3.00 -3.31
C ARG A 25 16.27 -1.83 -3.11
N SER A 26 15.24 -1.78 -3.90
CA SER A 26 14.26 -0.72 -3.84
C SER A 26 13.52 -0.77 -2.52
N ARG A 27 13.29 0.38 -1.95
CA ARG A 27 12.58 0.50 -0.70
C ARG A 27 11.47 1.51 -0.90
N TYR A 28 10.34 1.21 -0.33
CA TYR A 28 9.16 2.05 -0.47
C TYR A 28 8.49 2.21 0.87
N ARG A 29 7.89 3.37 1.06
CA ARG A 29 7.02 3.60 2.19
C ARG A 29 5.60 3.70 1.67
N VAL A 30 4.77 2.81 2.12
CA VAL A 30 3.37 2.76 1.71
C VAL A 30 2.53 3.26 2.86
N ARG A 31 1.77 4.33 2.61
CA ARG A 31 0.83 4.87 3.58
C ARG A 31 -0.56 4.57 3.10
N LEU A 32 -1.32 3.89 3.93
CA LEU A 32 -2.68 3.50 3.60
C LEU A 32 -3.62 4.05 4.65
N ILE A 33 -4.60 4.82 4.22
CA ILE A 33 -5.68 5.27 5.07
C ILE A 33 -6.91 4.47 4.69
N HIS A 34 -7.51 3.83 5.67
CA HIS A 34 -8.60 2.91 5.40
C HIS A 34 -9.68 3.04 6.45
N ARG A 35 -10.85 2.50 6.14
CA ARG A 35 -11.91 2.42 7.12
C ARG A 35 -11.52 1.39 8.17
N ASN A 36 -11.78 1.72 9.42
CA ASN A 36 -11.37 0.85 10.53
C ASN A 36 -12.46 -0.18 10.77
N VAL A 37 -12.43 -1.24 9.96
CA VAL A 37 -13.38 -2.34 10.08
C VAL A 37 -12.59 -3.64 10.23
N PRO A 38 -13.22 -4.66 10.84
CA PRO A 38 -12.52 -5.92 11.05
C PRO A 38 -12.04 -6.54 9.75
N GLY A 39 -10.85 -7.13 9.80
CA GLY A 39 -10.32 -7.88 8.68
C GLY A 39 -9.52 -7.09 7.66
N VAL A 40 -9.50 -5.77 7.76
CA VAL A 40 -8.77 -4.97 6.79
C VAL A 40 -7.29 -5.31 6.80
N MET A 41 -6.70 -5.36 7.99
CA MET A 41 -5.26 -5.60 8.08
C MET A 41 -4.88 -6.99 7.60
N ALA A 42 -5.75 -7.97 7.78
CA ALA A 42 -5.49 -9.30 7.26
C ALA A 42 -5.39 -9.26 5.74
N ARG A 43 -6.29 -8.52 5.09
CA ARG A 43 -6.24 -8.41 3.63
C ARG A 43 -5.04 -7.61 3.16
N VAL A 44 -4.72 -6.53 3.85
CA VAL A 44 -3.55 -5.72 3.50
C VAL A 44 -2.29 -6.57 3.57
N ASN A 45 -2.11 -7.30 4.66
CA ASN A 45 -0.91 -8.10 4.82
C ASN A 45 -0.89 -9.29 3.87
N GLN A 46 -2.05 -9.81 3.51
CA GLN A 46 -2.12 -10.87 2.51
C GLN A 46 -1.62 -10.37 1.15
N ILE A 47 -1.96 -9.13 0.80
CA ILE A 47 -1.50 -8.57 -0.46
C ILE A 47 0.01 -8.42 -0.46
N PHE A 48 0.58 -7.92 0.64
CA PHE A 48 2.03 -7.82 0.72
C PHE A 48 2.69 -9.20 0.64
N ALA A 49 2.13 -10.17 1.32
CA ALA A 49 2.69 -11.53 1.29
C ALA A 49 2.63 -12.12 -0.12
N SER A 50 1.52 -11.91 -0.80
CA SER A 50 1.36 -12.46 -2.16
C SER A 50 2.31 -11.81 -3.15
N SER A 51 2.70 -10.59 -2.91
CA SER A 51 3.62 -9.88 -3.80
C SER A 51 5.07 -10.19 -3.48
N GLU A 52 5.31 -10.98 -2.43
CA GLU A 52 6.65 -11.32 -1.98
C GLU A 52 7.43 -10.10 -1.50
N ALA A 53 6.72 -9.08 -1.09
CA ALA A 53 7.35 -7.90 -0.53
C ALA A 53 7.91 -8.22 0.85
N ASN A 54 9.06 -7.67 1.14
CA ASN A 54 9.67 -7.83 2.45
C ASN A 54 9.27 -6.64 3.31
N VAL A 55 8.50 -6.91 4.34
CA VAL A 55 8.03 -5.85 5.26
C VAL A 55 9.10 -5.60 6.29
N ASP A 56 9.71 -4.42 6.24
CA ASP A 56 10.77 -4.05 7.16
C ASP A 56 10.22 -3.45 8.44
N ALA A 57 9.14 -2.70 8.32
CA ALA A 57 8.51 -2.06 9.47
C ALA A 57 7.06 -1.78 9.13
N GLN A 58 6.23 -1.79 10.14
CA GLN A 58 4.82 -1.50 9.94
C GLN A 58 4.26 -0.86 11.20
N ILE A 59 3.55 0.23 11.02
CA ILE A 59 2.92 0.96 12.12
C ILE A 59 1.45 1.09 11.78
N LEU A 60 0.61 0.76 12.74
CA LEU A 60 -0.82 0.87 12.61
C LEU A 60 -1.34 1.80 13.68
N ALA A 61 -2.12 2.78 13.28
CA ALA A 61 -2.81 3.67 14.20
C ALA A 61 -4.27 3.76 13.80
N THR A 62 -5.14 3.88 14.77
CA THR A 62 -6.56 4.01 14.49
C THR A 62 -7.11 5.20 15.23
N MET A 63 -8.09 5.83 14.63
CA MET A 63 -8.81 6.93 15.25
C MET A 63 -10.26 6.84 14.79
N ASP A 64 -11.13 6.42 15.70
CA ASP A 64 -12.56 6.28 15.43
C ASP A 64 -12.78 5.34 14.24
N GLU A 65 -13.28 5.85 13.13
CA GLU A 65 -13.65 5.02 11.99
C GLU A 65 -12.55 4.92 10.95
N VAL A 66 -11.39 5.48 11.23
CA VAL A 66 -10.29 5.52 10.27
C VAL A 66 -9.07 4.81 10.83
N GLY A 67 -8.44 4.03 9.99
CA GLY A 67 -7.17 3.42 10.31
C GLY A 67 -6.08 3.97 9.41
N TYR A 68 -4.87 4.01 9.93
CA TYR A 68 -3.71 4.48 9.19
C TYR A 68 -2.62 3.43 9.33
N VAL A 69 -2.10 2.98 8.20
CA VAL A 69 -1.03 1.99 8.18
C VAL A 69 0.13 2.58 7.41
N LEU A 70 1.28 2.55 8.04
CA LEU A 70 2.52 2.90 7.36
C LEU A 70 3.35 1.62 7.28
N THR A 71 3.72 1.21 6.09
CA THR A 71 4.51 0.00 5.88
C THR A 71 5.73 0.33 5.06
N ASP A 72 6.89 0.05 5.61
CA ASP A 72 8.15 0.17 4.88
C ASP A 72 8.48 -1.19 4.33
N ILE A 73 8.71 -1.26 3.04
CA ILE A 73 9.01 -2.52 2.38
C ILE A 73 10.24 -2.38 1.51
N SER A 74 10.94 -3.50 1.37
CA SER A 74 12.08 -3.58 0.48
C SER A 74 11.89 -4.79 -0.41
N ALA A 75 12.23 -4.63 -1.67
CA ALA A 75 12.12 -5.69 -2.69
C ALA A 75 10.68 -6.14 -2.86
N GLY A 76 10.34 -6.54 -4.04
CA GLY A 76 9.09 -7.23 -4.29
C GLY A 76 7.84 -6.39 -4.44
N LEU A 77 7.91 -5.07 -4.21
CA LEU A 77 6.70 -4.28 -4.37
C LEU A 77 6.46 -4.02 -5.84
N GLY A 78 5.36 -4.53 -6.34
CA GLY A 78 5.00 -4.36 -7.71
C GLY A 78 3.75 -3.51 -7.85
N ARG A 79 3.49 -3.14 -9.11
CA ARG A 79 2.32 -2.36 -9.43
C ARG A 79 1.04 -3.07 -9.04
N GLU A 80 1.00 -4.39 -9.24
CA GLU A 80 -0.20 -5.15 -8.95
C GLU A 80 -0.58 -5.08 -7.47
N ALA A 81 0.41 -5.15 -6.60
CA ALA A 81 0.13 -5.09 -5.18
C ALA A 81 -0.46 -3.73 -4.81
N LEU A 82 0.08 -2.66 -5.37
CA LEU A 82 -0.45 -1.33 -5.10
C LEU A 82 -1.86 -1.18 -5.65
N GLU A 83 -2.12 -1.75 -6.82
CA GLU A 83 -3.46 -1.71 -7.37
C GLU A 83 -4.45 -2.47 -6.50
N GLU A 84 -4.04 -3.63 -6.01
CA GLU A 84 -4.92 -4.40 -5.13
C GLU A 84 -5.24 -3.63 -3.84
N LEU A 85 -4.21 -3.02 -3.26
CA LEU A 85 -4.44 -2.22 -2.05
C LEU A 85 -5.39 -1.06 -2.33
N SER A 86 -5.22 -0.41 -3.46
CA SER A 86 -6.05 0.75 -3.79
C SER A 86 -7.48 0.34 -4.11
N HIS A 87 -7.71 -0.91 -4.50
CA HIS A 87 -9.04 -1.38 -4.86
C HIS A 87 -9.78 -2.04 -3.70
N LEU A 88 -9.17 -2.14 -2.53
CA LEU A 88 -9.89 -2.66 -1.38
C LEU A 88 -11.06 -1.71 -1.08
N PRO A 89 -12.25 -2.27 -0.80
CA PRO A 89 -13.41 -1.39 -0.52
C PRO A 89 -13.17 -0.43 0.63
N GLU A 90 -12.31 -0.82 1.56
CA GLU A 90 -12.05 -0.02 2.75
C GLU A 90 -11.00 1.06 2.53
N THR A 91 -10.30 1.05 1.41
CA THR A 91 -9.23 2.01 1.17
C THR A 91 -9.81 3.40 0.95
N ILE A 92 -9.33 4.35 1.72
CA ILE A 92 -9.69 5.75 1.56
C ILE A 92 -8.61 6.44 0.74
N ARG A 93 -7.34 6.17 1.04
CA ARG A 93 -6.24 6.82 0.34
C ARG A 93 -5.00 5.96 0.42
N LEU A 94 -4.25 5.93 -0.65
CA LEU A 94 -3.01 5.16 -0.73
C LEU A 94 -1.91 6.05 -1.30
N ILE A 95 -0.79 6.10 -0.61
CA ILE A 95 0.38 6.86 -1.06
C ILE A 95 1.58 5.94 -0.94
N ALA A 96 2.30 5.75 -2.04
CA ALA A 96 3.53 4.98 -2.04
C ALA A 96 4.67 5.89 -2.48
N THR A 97 5.70 5.95 -1.68
CA THR A 97 6.83 6.85 -1.91
C THR A 97 8.12 6.04 -1.93
N PRO A 98 8.94 6.19 -2.95
CA PRO A 98 10.26 5.56 -2.95
C PRO A 98 11.13 6.16 -1.85
N LEU A 99 11.92 5.32 -1.25
CA LEU A 99 12.85 5.75 -0.20
C LEU A 99 14.28 5.83 -0.72
#